data_f152a6303186ba9e15cb79b7f5fde2c6
#
_entry.id   f152a6303186ba9e15cb79b7f5fde2c6
#
_cell.length_a   1.000
_cell.length_b   1.000
_cell.length_c   1.000
_cell.angle_alpha   90.00
_cell.angle_beta   90.00
_cell.angle_gamma   90.00
#
_symmetry.space_group_name_H-M   'P 1'
#
loop_
_entity.id
_entity.type
_entity.pdbx_description
1 polymer ?
#
loop_
_entity_poly.entity_id
_entity_poly.type
_entity_poly.pdbx_seq_one_letter_code
_entity_poly.pdbx_strand_id
1 'polypeptide(L)'
;MKNKFFSVLLVLVLVLTGIAVKPVQAGAYHTPFTTSITYQNVGDGPATISLTFFAESSANPITIDLPQLAKMAGSSIYVGSVGNIANGFKGSAIMSSNQPIVATLVQVAPSTSAVKVRPLSNGFTAGSSYVLVPTVLKQRYDYNSVISVQNVDTVNNDYRLEFVPTSGAPISITVSPIPPGATKYFDLGTISGIPAGFSGSLQIYATKTGSSTGGLVVATAMELAIGGYTAYAFEGTNEFANKIYMPSAMCRYSGKYDSSYAVQNTTSSNISVTVKYSNGSNHGPITLAPGAKQSFVTCDKNPAGFIGSATIEATGNIVAMGKIYGGGLSTAFLGFPRGASKVALPYVRWTTAHWANGARQRAYIAIQNVGGNLAAGAVVVKYYDKNGNLVGSRPLPAIPAGGKVNSTAEGLMGGEFGYYADNTYGGSAVVEGPAGSQLAVVVRIQQVVGGGAAGEDYNGISIQ
;
A
#
# COMPACT_ATOMS: atom_id res chain seq x y z
N MET A 1 65.78 -35.63 -17.94
CA MET A 1 64.95 -34.43 -18.13
C MET A 1 63.47 -34.80 -18.33
N LYS A 2 62.77 -35.32 -17.30
CA LYS A 2 61.36 -35.73 -17.42
C LYS A 2 60.49 -35.43 -16.22
N ASN A 3 60.83 -34.56 -15.28
CA ASN A 3 60.05 -34.34 -14.04
C ASN A 3 59.75 -32.89 -13.70
N LYS A 4 59.87 -31.92 -14.63
CA LYS A 4 59.58 -30.48 -14.31
C LYS A 4 58.32 -29.93 -14.96
N PHE A 5 57.64 -30.69 -15.85
CA PHE A 5 56.44 -30.22 -16.55
C PHE A 5 55.12 -30.54 -15.82
N PHE A 6 55.13 -31.47 -14.84
CA PHE A 6 53.89 -31.88 -14.15
C PHE A 6 53.50 -30.99 -12.99
N SER A 7 54.46 -30.24 -12.39
CA SER A 7 54.20 -29.39 -11.21
C SER A 7 53.60 -28.03 -11.58
N VAL A 8 53.74 -27.54 -12.83
CA VAL A 8 53.18 -26.25 -13.22
C VAL A 8 51.69 -26.37 -13.60
N LEU A 9 51.26 -27.54 -14.10
CA LEU A 9 49.85 -27.76 -14.46
C LEU A 9 48.92 -27.94 -13.26
N LEU A 10 49.44 -28.46 -12.14
CA LEU A 10 48.67 -28.68 -10.90
C LEU A 10 48.43 -27.37 -10.13
N VAL A 11 49.31 -26.39 -10.24
CA VAL A 11 49.13 -25.07 -9.60
C VAL A 11 48.15 -24.18 -10.38
N LEU A 12 48.05 -24.34 -11.68
CA LEU A 12 47.12 -23.55 -12.53
C LEU A 12 45.65 -24.02 -12.35
N VAL A 13 45.41 -25.28 -12.03
CA VAL A 13 44.07 -25.84 -11.76
C VAL A 13 43.55 -25.45 -10.37
N LEU A 14 44.44 -25.27 -9.39
CA LEU A 14 44.07 -24.88 -8.02
C LEU A 14 43.76 -23.38 -7.85
N VAL A 15 44.19 -22.52 -8.78
CA VAL A 15 43.88 -21.08 -8.75
C VAL A 15 42.52 -20.76 -9.38
N LEU A 16 41.95 -21.66 -10.20
CA LEU A 16 40.65 -21.47 -10.84
C LEU A 16 39.44 -21.92 -10.01
N THR A 17 39.66 -22.63 -8.88
CA THR A 17 38.56 -23.12 -8.02
C THR A 17 38.22 -22.20 -6.85
N GLY A 18 38.83 -21.01 -6.73
CA GLY A 18 38.71 -20.12 -5.58
C GLY A 18 37.83 -18.90 -5.77
N ILE A 19 37.19 -18.70 -6.93
CA ILE A 19 36.18 -17.65 -7.07
C ILE A 19 34.86 -18.24 -6.59
N ALA A 20 34.62 -18.21 -5.28
CA ALA A 20 33.28 -18.35 -4.75
C ALA A 20 32.46 -17.19 -5.31
N VAL A 21 31.70 -17.47 -6.37
CA VAL A 21 30.63 -16.56 -6.81
C VAL A 21 29.69 -16.43 -5.61
N LYS A 22 29.82 -15.34 -4.87
CA LYS A 22 28.82 -15.03 -3.84
C LYS A 22 27.49 -15.00 -4.57
N PRO A 23 26.48 -15.76 -4.13
CA PRO A 23 25.15 -15.64 -4.73
C PRO A 23 24.76 -14.17 -4.67
N VAL A 24 24.47 -13.57 -5.82
CA VAL A 24 23.93 -12.22 -5.86
C VAL A 24 22.63 -12.28 -5.07
N GLN A 25 22.64 -11.68 -3.89
CA GLN A 25 21.47 -11.64 -3.03
C GLN A 25 20.46 -10.76 -3.73
N ALA A 26 19.38 -11.35 -4.22
CA ALA A 26 18.35 -10.63 -4.97
C ALA A 26 17.73 -9.53 -4.09
N GLY A 27 17.72 -8.30 -4.59
CA GLY A 27 17.00 -7.18 -3.97
C GLY A 27 15.47 -7.36 -4.01
N ALA A 28 14.73 -6.38 -3.51
CA ALA A 28 13.26 -6.42 -3.49
C ALA A 28 12.66 -6.57 -4.90
N TYR A 29 13.30 -5.98 -5.89
CA TYR A 29 12.88 -6.07 -7.29
C TYR A 29 12.85 -7.49 -7.85
N HIS A 30 13.70 -8.37 -7.37
CA HIS A 30 13.79 -9.77 -7.81
C HIS A 30 13.17 -10.76 -6.81
N THR A 31 12.59 -10.25 -5.71
CA THR A 31 12.02 -11.11 -4.68
C THR A 31 10.67 -11.65 -5.12
N PRO A 32 10.42 -12.97 -5.07
CA PRO A 32 9.10 -13.51 -5.29
C PRO A 32 8.21 -13.19 -4.08
N PHE A 33 7.17 -12.40 -4.27
CA PHE A 33 6.17 -12.12 -3.24
C PHE A 33 4.96 -13.05 -3.42
N THR A 34 4.35 -13.42 -2.31
CA THR A 34 3.04 -14.08 -2.25
C THR A 34 2.07 -13.19 -1.50
N THR A 35 0.81 -13.15 -1.91
CA THR A 35 -0.20 -12.28 -1.32
C THR A 35 -0.88 -12.96 -0.12
N SER A 36 -1.06 -12.21 0.97
CA SER A 36 -2.02 -12.52 2.04
C SER A 36 -3.14 -11.49 2.01
N ILE A 37 -4.38 -11.93 1.91
CA ILE A 37 -5.58 -11.08 1.89
C ILE A 37 -6.21 -11.13 3.27
N THR A 38 -6.37 -9.97 3.92
CA THR A 38 -7.10 -9.83 5.19
C THR A 38 -8.38 -9.06 4.91
N TYR A 39 -9.52 -9.59 5.34
CA TYR A 39 -10.84 -9.04 5.03
C TYR A 39 -11.76 -9.06 6.24
N GLN A 40 -12.74 -8.14 6.24
CA GLN A 40 -13.73 -7.97 7.30
C GLN A 40 -15.12 -7.84 6.69
N ASN A 41 -16.10 -8.51 7.29
CA ASN A 41 -17.51 -8.29 7.03
C ASN A 41 -17.97 -7.03 7.79
N VAL A 42 -18.35 -5.99 7.07
CA VAL A 42 -18.87 -4.73 7.65
C VAL A 42 -20.38 -4.58 7.44
N GLY A 43 -21.04 -5.64 6.94
CA GLY A 43 -22.49 -5.70 6.78
C GLY A 43 -23.21 -6.07 8.07
N ASP A 44 -24.54 -6.14 7.98
CA ASP A 44 -25.42 -6.36 9.13
C ASP A 44 -25.75 -7.83 9.42
N GLY A 45 -25.42 -8.71 8.50
CA GLY A 45 -25.64 -10.16 8.60
C GLY A 45 -24.38 -10.99 8.30
N PRO A 46 -24.47 -12.33 8.38
CA PRO A 46 -23.39 -13.21 7.98
C PRO A 46 -23.08 -13.09 6.49
N ALA A 47 -21.80 -13.01 6.14
CA ALA A 47 -21.31 -12.93 4.76
C ALA A 47 -20.98 -14.32 4.20
N THR A 48 -21.57 -14.66 3.05
CA THR A 48 -21.09 -15.73 2.18
C THR A 48 -20.16 -15.10 1.16
N ILE A 49 -18.93 -15.61 1.07
CA ILE A 49 -17.84 -14.98 0.33
C ILE A 49 -17.24 -15.99 -0.65
N SER A 50 -17.06 -15.59 -1.90
CA SER A 50 -16.26 -16.30 -2.88
C SER A 50 -15.08 -15.45 -3.34
N LEU A 51 -13.95 -16.10 -3.64
CA LEU A 51 -12.74 -15.47 -4.13
C LEU A 51 -12.39 -16.07 -5.49
N THR A 52 -12.41 -15.22 -6.51
CA THR A 52 -12.16 -15.60 -7.91
C THR A 52 -10.84 -15.04 -8.38
N PHE A 53 -9.92 -15.90 -8.78
CA PHE A 53 -8.59 -15.55 -9.28
C PHE A 53 -8.56 -15.58 -10.80
N PHE A 54 -7.87 -14.61 -11.40
CA PHE A 54 -7.61 -14.53 -12.84
C PHE A 54 -6.11 -14.46 -13.06
N ALA A 55 -5.56 -15.41 -13.84
CA ALA A 55 -4.15 -15.34 -14.24
C ALA A 55 -3.90 -14.11 -15.13
N GLU A 56 -2.65 -13.67 -15.19
CA GLU A 56 -2.27 -12.50 -16.00
C GLU A 56 -2.76 -12.64 -17.44
N SER A 57 -3.48 -11.66 -17.94
CA SER A 57 -4.06 -11.58 -19.29
C SER A 57 -5.04 -12.73 -19.64
N SER A 58 -5.58 -13.44 -18.66
CA SER A 58 -6.51 -14.57 -18.85
C SER A 58 -7.89 -14.27 -18.29
N ALA A 59 -8.92 -14.57 -19.06
CA ALA A 59 -10.32 -14.52 -18.62
C ALA A 59 -10.78 -15.80 -17.91
N ASN A 60 -9.95 -16.84 -17.81
CA ASN A 60 -10.32 -18.12 -17.19
C ASN A 60 -10.17 -18.05 -15.67
N PRO A 61 -11.26 -18.05 -14.90
CA PRO A 61 -11.20 -17.91 -13.45
C PRO A 61 -10.94 -19.23 -12.72
N ILE A 62 -10.32 -19.09 -11.54
CA ILE A 62 -10.29 -20.15 -10.51
C ILE A 62 -11.05 -19.60 -9.31
N THR A 63 -12.19 -20.19 -8.97
CA THR A 63 -13.02 -19.72 -7.85
C THR A 63 -12.93 -20.67 -6.67
N ILE A 64 -12.86 -20.11 -5.47
CA ILE A 64 -12.95 -20.82 -4.21
C ILE A 64 -14.00 -20.15 -3.32
N ASP A 65 -14.74 -20.94 -2.56
CA ASP A 65 -15.63 -20.44 -1.52
C ASP A 65 -14.86 -20.33 -0.20
N LEU A 66 -15.08 -19.24 0.52
CA LEU A 66 -14.50 -19.02 1.83
C LEU A 66 -15.52 -19.39 2.92
N PRO A 67 -15.06 -19.73 4.13
CA PRO A 67 -15.95 -19.92 5.26
C PRO A 67 -16.85 -18.72 5.50
N GLN A 68 -18.09 -18.95 5.88
CA GLN A 68 -19.02 -17.88 6.22
C GLN A 68 -18.43 -16.99 7.32
N LEU A 69 -18.57 -15.68 7.17
CA LEU A 69 -18.01 -14.69 8.07
C LEU A 69 -19.12 -13.93 8.80
N ALA A 70 -19.17 -14.04 10.12
CA ALA A 70 -20.18 -13.35 10.93
C ALA A 70 -20.06 -11.82 10.79
N LYS A 71 -21.12 -11.07 11.16
CA LYS A 71 -21.09 -9.61 11.24
C LYS A 71 -19.89 -9.13 12.05
N MET A 72 -19.17 -8.12 11.55
CA MET A 72 -17.95 -7.51 12.12
C MET A 72 -16.75 -8.47 12.23
N ALA A 73 -16.90 -9.76 11.90
CA ALA A 73 -15.80 -10.72 11.92
C ALA A 73 -14.76 -10.41 10.84
N GLY A 74 -13.52 -10.77 11.12
CA GLY A 74 -12.40 -10.65 10.19
C GLY A 74 -11.67 -11.98 10.00
N SER A 75 -11.10 -12.20 8.81
CA SER A 75 -10.31 -13.38 8.50
C SER A 75 -9.17 -13.04 7.56
N SER A 76 -8.27 -13.98 7.35
CA SER A 76 -7.15 -13.85 6.41
C SER A 76 -6.97 -15.12 5.60
N ILE A 77 -6.63 -14.99 4.33
CA ILE A 77 -6.25 -16.09 3.46
C ILE A 77 -4.85 -15.82 2.87
N TYR A 78 -3.96 -16.81 2.97
CA TYR A 78 -2.65 -16.79 2.33
C TYR A 78 -2.75 -17.49 0.98
N VAL A 79 -2.60 -16.74 -0.12
CA VAL A 79 -2.80 -17.27 -1.48
C VAL A 79 -1.86 -18.45 -1.78
N GLY A 80 -0.65 -18.44 -1.22
CA GLY A 80 0.30 -19.55 -1.35
C GLY A 80 -0.15 -20.88 -0.74
N SER A 81 -1.22 -20.91 0.07
CA SER A 81 -1.80 -22.12 0.62
C SER A 81 -3.06 -22.61 -0.12
N VAL A 82 -3.48 -21.89 -1.17
CA VAL A 82 -4.67 -22.25 -1.96
C VAL A 82 -4.29 -23.34 -2.96
N GLY A 83 -4.74 -24.57 -2.73
CA GLY A 83 -4.28 -25.76 -3.49
C GLY A 83 -4.52 -25.71 -4.99
N ASN A 84 -5.53 -24.96 -5.44
CA ASN A 84 -5.83 -24.80 -6.87
C ASN A 84 -5.05 -23.67 -7.55
N ILE A 85 -4.23 -22.93 -6.80
CA ILE A 85 -3.39 -21.86 -7.33
C ILE A 85 -1.96 -22.39 -7.49
N ALA A 86 -1.48 -22.43 -8.70
CA ALA A 86 -0.14 -22.95 -9.01
C ALA A 86 0.95 -22.03 -8.43
N ASN A 87 2.10 -22.63 -8.07
CA ASN A 87 3.30 -21.87 -7.72
C ASN A 87 3.71 -20.95 -8.89
N GLY A 88 4.05 -19.71 -8.57
CA GLY A 88 4.37 -18.70 -9.58
C GLY A 88 3.13 -18.03 -10.21
N PHE A 89 1.92 -18.30 -9.70
CA PHE A 89 0.74 -17.60 -10.15
C PHE A 89 0.92 -16.08 -10.01
N LYS A 90 0.63 -15.39 -11.10
CA LYS A 90 0.65 -13.94 -11.23
C LYS A 90 -0.68 -13.51 -11.84
N GLY A 91 -1.43 -12.67 -11.14
CA GLY A 91 -2.77 -12.35 -11.57
C GLY A 91 -3.47 -11.39 -10.62
N SER A 92 -4.78 -11.38 -10.68
CA SER A 92 -5.69 -10.59 -9.85
C SER A 92 -6.70 -11.48 -9.15
N ALA A 93 -7.45 -10.90 -8.21
CA ALA A 93 -8.56 -11.56 -7.57
C ALA A 93 -9.75 -10.62 -7.42
N ILE A 94 -10.96 -11.20 -7.47
CA ILE A 94 -12.22 -10.53 -7.17
C ILE A 94 -12.85 -11.27 -5.99
N MET A 95 -13.16 -10.53 -4.92
CA MET A 95 -13.88 -11.05 -3.76
C MET A 95 -15.33 -10.61 -3.86
N SER A 96 -16.23 -11.58 -3.94
CA SER A 96 -17.68 -11.37 -4.05
C SER A 96 -18.36 -11.80 -2.77
N SER A 97 -19.37 -11.05 -2.31
CA SER A 97 -20.11 -11.35 -1.09
C SER A 97 -21.55 -10.84 -1.15
N ASN A 98 -22.43 -11.49 -0.40
CA ASN A 98 -23.81 -11.03 -0.17
C ASN A 98 -23.92 -9.93 0.91
N GLN A 99 -22.82 -9.57 1.57
CA GLN A 99 -22.71 -8.49 2.55
C GLN A 99 -21.54 -7.55 2.14
N PRO A 100 -21.57 -6.26 2.53
CA PRO A 100 -20.42 -5.39 2.36
C PRO A 100 -19.18 -5.95 3.08
N ILE A 101 -18.08 -6.06 2.35
CA ILE A 101 -16.77 -6.47 2.85
C ILE A 101 -15.71 -5.45 2.52
N VAL A 102 -14.69 -5.36 3.36
CA VAL A 102 -13.48 -4.56 3.13
C VAL A 102 -12.25 -5.46 3.23
N ALA A 103 -11.22 -5.18 2.44
CA ALA A 103 -10.04 -6.04 2.38
C ALA A 103 -8.75 -5.24 2.19
N THR A 104 -7.64 -5.82 2.67
CA THR A 104 -6.27 -5.38 2.43
C THR A 104 -5.43 -6.54 1.89
N LEU A 105 -4.41 -6.23 1.10
CA LEU A 105 -3.52 -7.20 0.46
C LEU A 105 -2.08 -6.92 0.88
N VAL A 106 -1.48 -7.85 1.60
CA VAL A 106 -0.06 -7.79 2.02
C VAL A 106 0.77 -8.67 1.11
N GLN A 107 1.85 -8.11 0.57
CA GLN A 107 2.85 -8.88 -0.17
C GLN A 107 3.89 -9.45 0.81
N VAL A 108 4.02 -10.75 0.84
CA VAL A 108 4.88 -11.48 1.78
C VAL A 108 6.00 -12.15 1.01
N ALA A 109 7.24 -11.81 1.34
CA ALA A 109 8.41 -12.50 0.82
C ALA A 109 8.58 -13.88 1.50
N PRO A 110 9.22 -14.87 0.85
CA PRO A 110 9.57 -16.13 1.48
C PRO A 110 10.38 -15.92 2.78
N SER A 111 10.22 -16.78 3.76
CA SER A 111 10.92 -16.67 5.06
C SER A 111 12.45 -16.67 4.92
N THR A 112 12.98 -17.33 3.89
CA THR A 112 14.40 -17.38 3.53
C THR A 112 14.90 -16.10 2.85
N SER A 113 14.00 -15.20 2.39
CA SER A 113 14.40 -13.97 1.73
C SER A 113 15.07 -12.99 2.70
N ALA A 114 16.06 -12.26 2.19
CA ALA A 114 16.63 -11.11 2.89
C ALA A 114 15.66 -9.92 2.97
N VAL A 115 14.66 -9.87 2.06
CA VAL A 115 13.60 -8.87 2.05
C VAL A 115 12.62 -9.16 3.18
N LYS A 116 12.51 -8.24 4.15
CA LYS A 116 11.64 -8.37 5.33
C LYS A 116 10.45 -7.41 5.29
N VAL A 117 10.46 -6.46 4.36
CA VAL A 117 9.35 -5.50 4.18
C VAL A 117 8.09 -6.21 3.65
N ARG A 118 6.95 -5.64 3.94
CA ARG A 118 5.63 -6.21 3.66
C ARG A 118 4.75 -5.14 3.00
N PRO A 119 4.98 -4.85 1.69
CA PRO A 119 4.18 -3.85 0.99
C PRO A 119 2.69 -4.22 1.05
N LEU A 120 1.85 -3.25 1.39
CA LEU A 120 0.42 -3.44 1.55
C LEU A 120 -0.35 -2.45 0.69
N SER A 121 -1.46 -2.90 0.12
CA SER A 121 -2.47 -2.10 -0.56
C SER A 121 -3.87 -2.51 -0.12
N ASN A 122 -4.84 -1.60 -0.27
CA ASN A 122 -6.25 -1.93 -0.09
C ASN A 122 -6.83 -2.64 -1.32
N GLY A 123 -7.94 -3.37 -1.11
CA GLY A 123 -8.84 -3.76 -2.17
C GLY A 123 -9.70 -2.58 -2.65
N PHE A 124 -10.23 -2.70 -3.84
CA PHE A 124 -11.11 -1.70 -4.46
C PHE A 124 -12.56 -2.16 -4.40
N THR A 125 -13.48 -1.23 -4.15
CA THR A 125 -14.93 -1.48 -4.17
C THR A 125 -15.59 -1.05 -5.48
N ALA A 126 -14.90 -0.25 -6.30
CA ALA A 126 -15.37 0.21 -7.59
C ALA A 126 -14.19 0.49 -8.53
N GLY A 127 -14.41 0.36 -9.83
CA GLY A 127 -13.49 0.80 -10.87
C GLY A 127 -13.82 2.20 -11.39
N SER A 128 -12.92 2.74 -12.20
CA SER A 128 -13.07 4.04 -12.87
C SER A 128 -12.53 3.96 -14.30
N SER A 129 -12.98 4.84 -15.19
CA SER A 129 -12.39 4.98 -16.52
C SER A 129 -11.10 5.79 -16.54
N TYR A 130 -10.75 6.41 -15.42
CA TYR A 130 -9.55 7.19 -15.22
C TYR A 130 -8.96 6.94 -13.84
N VAL A 131 -7.70 6.50 -13.80
CA VAL A 131 -6.98 6.20 -12.56
C VAL A 131 -5.62 6.90 -12.57
N LEU A 132 -5.27 7.50 -11.43
CA LEU A 132 -4.03 8.22 -11.19
C LEU A 132 -3.10 7.41 -10.27
N VAL A 133 -1.83 7.30 -10.64
CA VAL A 133 -0.76 6.76 -9.79
C VAL A 133 0.23 7.90 -9.51
N PRO A 134 0.26 8.44 -8.28
CA PRO A 134 0.96 9.71 -7.98
C PRO A 134 2.47 9.67 -8.16
N THR A 135 3.08 8.49 -8.16
CA THR A 135 4.52 8.33 -8.37
C THR A 135 4.82 7.01 -9.08
N VAL A 136 5.70 7.09 -10.07
CA VAL A 136 6.30 5.92 -10.75
C VAL A 136 7.76 6.21 -11.06
N LEU A 137 8.61 5.18 -10.93
CA LEU A 137 10.06 5.27 -11.04
C LEU A 137 10.61 4.20 -11.99
N LYS A 138 11.61 4.55 -12.78
CA LYS A 138 12.46 3.59 -13.50
C LYS A 138 13.91 3.90 -13.24
N GLN A 139 14.61 2.98 -12.55
CA GLN A 139 16.04 3.14 -12.19
C GLN A 139 16.33 4.53 -11.56
N ARG A 140 15.43 4.98 -10.70
CA ARG A 140 15.55 6.25 -10.00
C ARG A 140 15.54 6.02 -8.50
N TYR A 141 16.49 6.60 -7.78
CA TYR A 141 16.70 6.38 -6.34
C TYR A 141 16.86 4.89 -5.97
N ASP A 142 17.41 4.09 -6.88
CA ASP A 142 17.53 2.63 -6.78
C ASP A 142 16.18 1.87 -6.77
N TYR A 143 15.13 2.41 -7.41
CA TYR A 143 13.81 1.77 -7.50
C TYR A 143 13.35 1.60 -8.95
N ASN A 144 12.59 0.51 -9.16
CA ASN A 144 11.66 0.35 -10.28
C ASN A 144 10.23 0.24 -9.77
N SER A 145 9.28 0.78 -10.55
CA SER A 145 7.86 0.58 -10.30
C SER A 145 7.32 -0.57 -11.15
N VAL A 146 6.49 -1.40 -10.53
CA VAL A 146 5.65 -2.40 -11.21
C VAL A 146 4.20 -2.01 -10.97
N ILE A 147 3.45 -1.80 -12.05
CA ILE A 147 2.04 -1.41 -12.02
C ILE A 147 1.19 -2.60 -12.41
N SER A 148 0.21 -2.94 -11.59
CA SER A 148 -0.85 -3.90 -11.91
C SER A 148 -2.11 -3.14 -12.33
N VAL A 149 -2.64 -3.45 -13.52
CA VAL A 149 -3.87 -2.85 -14.07
C VAL A 149 -4.88 -3.96 -14.27
N GLN A 150 -5.99 -3.93 -13.53
CA GLN A 150 -7.05 -4.94 -13.59
C GLN A 150 -8.28 -4.38 -14.28
N ASN A 151 -8.82 -5.12 -15.25
CA ASN A 151 -10.13 -4.85 -15.83
C ASN A 151 -11.22 -5.33 -14.86
N VAL A 152 -12.00 -4.41 -14.33
CA VAL A 152 -13.14 -4.72 -13.44
C VAL A 152 -14.49 -4.48 -14.14
N ASP A 153 -14.47 -4.35 -15.47
CA ASP A 153 -15.67 -4.31 -16.31
C ASP A 153 -16.12 -5.74 -16.69
N THR A 154 -17.29 -5.84 -17.30
CA THR A 154 -17.87 -7.08 -17.85
C THR A 154 -17.46 -7.35 -19.29
N VAL A 155 -16.74 -6.43 -19.93
CA VAL A 155 -16.27 -6.50 -21.32
C VAL A 155 -14.77 -6.23 -21.40
N ASN A 156 -14.15 -6.53 -22.53
CA ASN A 156 -12.76 -6.18 -22.80
C ASN A 156 -12.60 -4.65 -22.80
N ASN A 157 -11.50 -4.18 -22.20
CA ASN A 157 -11.14 -2.76 -22.21
C ASN A 157 -9.77 -2.55 -22.86
N ASP A 158 -9.69 -1.47 -23.65
CA ASP A 158 -8.44 -0.90 -24.17
C ASP A 158 -7.90 0.12 -23.18
N TYR A 159 -6.58 0.26 -23.11
CA TYR A 159 -5.94 1.15 -22.17
C TYR A 159 -4.93 2.08 -22.83
N ARG A 160 -4.89 3.32 -22.37
CA ARG A 160 -3.80 4.24 -22.63
C ARG A 160 -3.13 4.60 -21.29
N LEU A 161 -1.85 4.29 -21.19
CA LEU A 161 -0.99 4.63 -20.06
C LEU A 161 -0.19 5.88 -20.44
N GLU A 162 -0.33 6.96 -19.68
CA GLU A 162 0.38 8.21 -19.90
C GLU A 162 1.31 8.49 -18.73
N PHE A 163 2.61 8.30 -18.97
CA PHE A 163 3.66 8.56 -18.01
C PHE A 163 4.10 10.02 -18.13
N VAL A 164 3.83 10.81 -17.07
CA VAL A 164 4.15 12.23 -17.03
C VAL A 164 5.42 12.43 -16.20
N PRO A 165 6.56 12.78 -16.83
CA PRO A 165 7.83 13.00 -16.10
C PRO A 165 7.76 14.27 -15.24
N THR A 166 8.65 14.38 -14.25
CA THR A 166 8.81 15.63 -13.47
C THR A 166 9.25 16.81 -14.35
N SER A 167 9.83 16.54 -15.52
CA SER A 167 10.18 17.53 -16.55
C SER A 167 10.21 16.85 -17.92
N GLY A 168 9.69 17.52 -18.93
CA GLY A 168 9.60 17.02 -20.30
C GLY A 168 8.19 16.62 -20.73
N ALA A 169 8.05 16.08 -21.93
CA ALA A 169 6.77 15.67 -22.50
C ALA A 169 6.29 14.33 -21.93
N PRO A 170 4.96 14.12 -21.80
CA PRO A 170 4.40 12.84 -21.43
C PRO A 170 4.75 11.73 -22.45
N ILE A 171 4.87 10.50 -21.96
CA ILE A 171 5.11 9.29 -22.75
C ILE A 171 3.83 8.45 -22.71
N SER A 172 3.20 8.22 -23.87
CA SER A 172 1.98 7.42 -23.97
C SER A 172 2.26 6.02 -24.50
N ILE A 173 1.63 5.03 -23.87
CA ILE A 173 1.67 3.62 -24.26
C ILE A 173 0.23 3.12 -24.41
N THR A 174 -0.09 2.61 -25.59
CA THR A 174 -1.36 1.91 -25.84
C THR A 174 -1.20 0.44 -25.51
N VAL A 175 -2.16 -0.12 -24.79
CA VAL A 175 -2.14 -1.51 -24.33
C VAL A 175 -3.26 -2.28 -25.00
N SER A 176 -2.94 -3.49 -25.47
CA SER A 176 -3.91 -4.44 -26.02
C SER A 176 -5.02 -4.73 -25.00
N PRO A 177 -6.22 -5.11 -25.48
CA PRO A 177 -7.37 -5.35 -24.61
C PRO A 177 -7.04 -6.31 -23.45
N ILE A 178 -7.53 -5.98 -22.27
CA ILE A 178 -7.49 -6.86 -21.11
C ILE A 178 -8.90 -7.42 -20.91
N PRO A 179 -9.06 -8.75 -20.81
CA PRO A 179 -10.36 -9.38 -20.60
C PRO A 179 -10.98 -9.05 -19.23
N PRO A 180 -12.30 -9.25 -19.04
CA PRO A 180 -12.97 -9.09 -17.77
C PRO A 180 -12.29 -9.85 -16.63
N GLY A 181 -12.12 -9.20 -15.48
CA GLY A 181 -11.47 -9.76 -14.29
C GLY A 181 -9.96 -9.88 -14.36
N ALA A 182 -9.39 -9.96 -15.56
CA ALA A 182 -7.95 -10.15 -15.77
C ALA A 182 -7.13 -8.91 -15.44
N THR A 183 -5.86 -9.12 -15.17
CA THR A 183 -4.86 -8.06 -14.94
C THR A 183 -3.72 -8.14 -15.93
N LYS A 184 -3.02 -7.01 -16.11
CA LYS A 184 -1.72 -6.95 -16.79
C LYS A 184 -0.74 -6.16 -15.94
N TYR A 185 0.49 -6.65 -15.89
CA TYR A 185 1.57 -6.01 -15.14
C TYR A 185 2.48 -5.23 -16.08
N PHE A 186 2.83 -4.03 -15.66
CA PHE A 186 3.75 -3.13 -16.37
C PHE A 186 4.96 -2.87 -15.48
N ASP A 187 6.05 -3.57 -15.78
CA ASP A 187 7.34 -3.39 -15.13
C ASP A 187 8.10 -2.27 -15.86
N LEU A 188 8.20 -1.09 -15.23
CA LEU A 188 8.91 0.04 -15.82
C LEU A 188 10.37 -0.28 -16.12
N GLY A 189 10.99 -1.16 -15.35
CA GLY A 189 12.36 -1.62 -15.59
C GLY A 189 12.57 -2.20 -16.98
N THR A 190 11.53 -2.84 -17.56
CA THR A 190 11.56 -3.53 -18.86
C THR A 190 10.97 -2.72 -20.01
N ILE A 191 10.23 -1.64 -19.76
CA ILE A 191 9.58 -0.85 -20.83
C ILE A 191 10.62 0.03 -21.54
N SER A 192 10.97 -0.30 -22.78
CA SER A 192 12.01 0.41 -23.53
C SER A 192 11.69 1.88 -23.82
N GLY A 193 10.40 2.23 -23.99
CA GLY A 193 9.97 3.62 -24.27
C GLY A 193 10.10 4.59 -23.09
N ILE A 194 10.33 4.09 -21.87
CA ILE A 194 10.55 4.93 -20.67
C ILE A 194 12.06 4.98 -20.41
N PRO A 195 12.69 6.19 -20.32
CA PRO A 195 14.13 6.29 -20.11
C PRO A 195 14.55 5.86 -18.70
N ALA A 196 15.79 5.39 -18.57
CA ALA A 196 16.43 5.19 -17.28
C ALA A 196 16.50 6.52 -16.51
N GLY A 197 16.36 6.45 -15.18
CA GLY A 197 16.31 7.65 -14.33
C GLY A 197 14.94 8.34 -14.32
N PHE A 198 13.91 7.77 -14.95
CA PHE A 198 12.57 8.33 -14.96
C PHE A 198 12.01 8.48 -13.55
N SER A 199 11.45 9.65 -13.28
CA SER A 199 10.63 9.96 -12.10
C SER A 199 9.42 10.76 -12.57
N GLY A 200 8.24 10.30 -12.26
CA GLY A 200 7.02 10.94 -12.72
C GLY A 200 5.77 10.37 -12.04
N SER A 201 4.65 10.59 -12.68
CA SER A 201 3.34 10.03 -12.33
C SER A 201 2.80 9.22 -13.52
N LEU A 202 1.71 8.47 -13.28
CA LEU A 202 1.03 7.72 -14.32
C LEU A 202 -0.47 8.05 -14.30
N GLN A 203 -1.02 8.27 -15.50
CA GLN A 203 -2.45 8.40 -15.74
C GLN A 203 -2.89 7.20 -16.59
N ILE A 204 -3.93 6.51 -16.16
CA ILE A 204 -4.48 5.33 -16.83
C ILE A 204 -5.87 5.68 -17.32
N TYR A 205 -6.08 5.56 -18.63
CA TYR A 205 -7.37 5.75 -19.28
C TYR A 205 -7.85 4.41 -19.79
N ALA A 206 -9.10 4.04 -19.45
CA ALA A 206 -9.74 2.82 -19.90
C ALA A 206 -10.95 3.14 -20.78
N THR A 207 -11.08 2.45 -21.90
CA THR A 207 -12.25 2.51 -22.79
C THR A 207 -12.69 1.10 -23.13
N LYS A 208 -14.01 0.89 -23.25
CA LYS A 208 -14.54 -0.40 -23.70
C LYS A 208 -14.07 -0.66 -25.14
N THR A 209 -13.52 -1.84 -25.40
CA THR A 209 -12.98 -2.18 -26.72
C THR A 209 -14.04 -2.02 -27.82
N GLY A 210 -13.68 -1.31 -28.89
CA GLY A 210 -14.58 -1.00 -29.99
C GLY A 210 -15.62 0.08 -29.69
N SER A 211 -15.47 0.84 -28.61
CA SER A 211 -16.41 1.91 -28.18
C SER A 211 -15.65 3.14 -27.71
N SER A 212 -16.32 4.29 -27.68
CA SER A 212 -15.83 5.51 -27.02
C SER A 212 -16.26 5.60 -25.54
N THR A 213 -17.03 4.62 -25.05
CA THR A 213 -17.49 4.61 -23.65
C THR A 213 -16.35 4.22 -22.71
N GLY A 214 -16.24 4.93 -21.57
CA GLY A 214 -15.27 4.60 -20.54
C GLY A 214 -15.44 3.16 -20.02
N GLY A 215 -14.32 2.44 -19.88
CA GLY A 215 -14.25 1.14 -19.24
C GLY A 215 -13.97 1.28 -17.74
N LEU A 216 -14.06 0.20 -16.98
CA LEU A 216 -13.80 0.20 -15.55
C LEU A 216 -12.46 -0.49 -15.25
N VAL A 217 -11.57 0.23 -14.58
CA VAL A 217 -10.23 -0.24 -14.22
C VAL A 217 -9.90 0.11 -12.78
N VAL A 218 -9.10 -0.74 -12.14
CA VAL A 218 -8.37 -0.45 -10.92
C VAL A 218 -6.88 -0.70 -11.13
N ALA A 219 -6.04 -0.04 -10.35
CA ALA A 219 -4.60 -0.23 -10.45
C ALA A 219 -3.92 -0.20 -9.08
N THR A 220 -2.86 -0.99 -8.93
CA THR A 220 -1.92 -0.90 -7.81
C THR A 220 -0.51 -0.67 -8.33
N ALA A 221 0.31 -0.04 -7.52
CA ALA A 221 1.72 0.17 -7.81
C ALA A 221 2.58 -0.42 -6.70
N MET A 222 3.69 -1.05 -7.08
CA MET A 222 4.79 -1.38 -6.17
C MET A 222 6.05 -0.68 -6.64
N GLU A 223 6.72 0.03 -5.75
CA GLU A 223 8.08 0.50 -5.95
C GLU A 223 9.04 -0.46 -5.25
N LEU A 224 9.92 -1.09 -6.00
CA LEU A 224 10.80 -2.16 -5.56
C LEU A 224 12.26 -1.73 -5.70
N ALA A 225 13.03 -1.76 -4.60
CA ALA A 225 14.45 -1.45 -4.64
C ALA A 225 15.20 -2.48 -5.51
N ILE A 226 16.04 -2.00 -6.43
CA ILE A 226 16.78 -2.82 -7.40
C ILE A 226 17.85 -3.63 -6.68
N GLY A 227 18.76 -2.94 -5.97
CA GLY A 227 19.85 -3.56 -5.20
C GLY A 227 19.57 -3.67 -3.70
N GLY A 228 18.49 -3.05 -3.20
CA GLY A 228 18.12 -3.00 -1.80
C GLY A 228 16.96 -3.93 -1.42
N TYR A 229 16.59 -3.92 -0.15
CA TYR A 229 15.58 -4.83 0.41
C TYR A 229 14.26 -4.12 0.75
N THR A 230 14.07 -2.88 0.29
CA THR A 230 12.89 -2.07 0.56
C THR A 230 11.88 -2.13 -0.58
N ALA A 231 10.60 -2.06 -0.23
CA ALA A 231 9.50 -2.01 -1.18
C ALA A 231 8.35 -1.20 -0.61
N TYR A 232 7.61 -0.51 -1.48
CA TYR A 232 6.38 0.21 -1.15
C TYR A 232 5.26 -0.33 -2.02
N ALA A 233 4.03 -0.38 -1.50
CA ALA A 233 2.83 -0.60 -2.32
C ALA A 233 1.78 0.46 -2.00
N PHE A 234 0.98 0.82 -2.98
CA PHE A 234 -0.12 1.79 -2.87
C PHE A 234 -1.07 1.63 -4.03
N GLU A 235 -2.27 2.13 -3.85
CA GLU A 235 -3.33 2.10 -4.85
C GLU A 235 -3.17 3.23 -5.86
N GLY A 236 -3.65 3.00 -7.08
CA GLY A 236 -4.08 4.08 -7.96
C GLY A 236 -5.44 4.62 -7.47
N THR A 237 -5.74 5.86 -7.78
CA THR A 237 -6.97 6.52 -7.33
C THR A 237 -7.60 7.36 -8.44
N ASN A 238 -8.91 7.49 -8.41
CA ASN A 238 -9.67 8.47 -9.18
C ASN A 238 -10.22 9.61 -8.30
N GLU A 239 -9.83 9.64 -7.03
CA GLU A 239 -10.21 10.68 -6.08
C GLU A 239 -9.13 11.75 -5.99
N PHE A 240 -9.51 12.99 -6.24
CA PHE A 240 -8.64 14.17 -6.21
C PHE A 240 -9.40 15.37 -5.65
N ALA A 241 -8.68 16.31 -5.06
CA ALA A 241 -9.21 17.56 -4.53
C ALA A 241 -8.12 18.63 -4.53
N ASN A 242 -8.50 19.89 -4.29
CA ASN A 242 -7.53 20.96 -4.06
C ASN A 242 -6.97 20.99 -2.63
N LYS A 243 -7.46 20.09 -1.77
CA LYS A 243 -6.97 19.88 -0.40
C LYS A 243 -6.90 18.38 -0.11
N ILE A 244 -5.71 17.90 0.28
CA ILE A 244 -5.46 16.49 0.61
C ILE A 244 -4.90 16.41 2.03
N TYR A 245 -5.40 15.47 2.83
CA TYR A 245 -5.02 15.26 4.20
C TYR A 245 -4.09 14.04 4.34
N MET A 246 -3.05 14.21 5.16
CA MET A 246 -1.98 13.24 5.37
C MET A 246 -1.87 12.95 6.88
N PRO A 247 -2.50 11.89 7.40
CA PRO A 247 -2.57 11.62 8.85
C PRO A 247 -1.22 11.29 9.50
N SER A 248 -0.17 11.09 8.73
CA SER A 248 1.17 10.75 9.25
C SER A 248 2.23 11.64 8.62
N ALA A 249 2.96 12.37 9.46
CA ALA A 249 4.13 13.21 9.13
C ALA A 249 5.21 13.00 10.18
N MET A 250 6.46 12.71 9.73
CA MET A 250 7.58 12.41 10.63
C MET A 250 8.88 13.01 10.11
N CYS A 251 9.71 13.54 11.02
CA CYS A 251 11.09 13.87 10.76
C CYS A 251 11.96 13.31 11.89
N ARG A 252 12.80 12.32 11.56
CA ARG A 252 13.68 11.60 12.50
C ARG A 252 12.95 11.25 13.81
N TYR A 253 11.66 10.88 13.68
CA TYR A 253 10.89 10.47 14.85
C TYR A 253 11.51 9.23 15.48
N SER A 254 11.69 9.24 16.82
CA SER A 254 12.47 8.22 17.54
C SER A 254 13.90 8.04 16.96
N GLY A 255 14.49 9.10 16.40
CA GLY A 255 15.82 9.10 15.82
C GLY A 255 15.97 8.40 14.46
N LYS A 256 14.90 7.89 13.86
CA LYS A 256 15.02 6.99 12.70
C LYS A 256 13.90 7.04 11.65
N TYR A 257 12.71 7.55 11.95
CA TYR A 257 11.58 7.51 11.01
C TYR A 257 11.36 8.86 10.35
N ASP A 258 11.33 8.84 9.02
CA ASP A 258 11.09 9.99 8.18
C ASP A 258 9.84 9.78 7.30
N SER A 259 9.29 10.89 6.78
CA SER A 259 8.22 10.87 5.78
C SER A 259 8.49 11.81 4.62
N SER A 260 7.91 11.48 3.48
CA SER A 260 7.82 12.34 2.31
C SER A 260 6.49 12.15 1.59
N TYR A 261 6.08 13.17 0.83
CA TYR A 261 4.85 13.13 0.04
C TYR A 261 5.18 13.31 -1.43
N ALA A 262 4.59 12.50 -2.30
CA ALA A 262 4.55 12.73 -3.74
C ALA A 262 3.19 13.35 -4.07
N VAL A 263 3.19 14.53 -4.68
CA VAL A 263 1.99 15.31 -5.04
C VAL A 263 1.98 15.51 -6.54
N GLN A 264 0.89 15.12 -7.18
CA GLN A 264 0.66 15.27 -8.62
C GLN A 264 -0.43 16.31 -8.90
N ASN A 265 -0.17 17.22 -9.83
CA ASN A 265 -1.17 18.08 -10.41
C ASN A 265 -2.08 17.29 -11.36
N THR A 266 -3.39 17.27 -11.10
CA THR A 266 -4.36 16.53 -11.94
C THR A 266 -5.09 17.44 -12.93
N THR A 267 -4.72 18.73 -12.99
CA THR A 267 -5.37 19.71 -13.87
C THR A 267 -4.56 19.93 -15.17
N SER A 268 -5.16 20.61 -16.13
CA SER A 268 -4.52 21.02 -17.39
C SER A 268 -3.79 22.35 -17.29
N SER A 269 -3.66 22.95 -16.09
CA SER A 269 -3.04 24.24 -15.85
C SER A 269 -1.94 24.15 -14.79
N ASN A 270 -1.06 25.13 -14.74
CA ASN A 270 -0.11 25.28 -13.62
C ASN A 270 -0.89 25.58 -12.34
N ILE A 271 -0.51 24.89 -11.25
CA ILE A 271 -1.06 25.12 -9.91
C ILE A 271 0.04 25.43 -8.91
N SER A 272 -0.33 26.13 -7.84
CA SER A 272 0.54 26.37 -6.69
C SER A 272 0.18 25.37 -5.59
N VAL A 273 1.19 24.72 -4.98
CA VAL A 273 1.02 23.67 -3.95
C VAL A 273 1.80 24.06 -2.70
N THR A 274 1.17 23.92 -1.53
CA THR A 274 1.78 24.12 -0.21
C THR A 274 1.44 22.94 0.72
N VAL A 275 2.44 22.37 1.36
CA VAL A 275 2.25 21.39 2.45
C VAL A 275 2.29 22.13 3.79
N LYS A 276 1.22 22.04 4.56
CA LYS A 276 1.08 22.63 5.91
C LYS A 276 1.16 21.53 6.94
N TYR A 277 2.08 21.63 7.88
CA TYR A 277 2.25 20.65 8.96
C TYR A 277 1.51 21.06 10.23
N SER A 278 1.13 20.08 11.05
CA SER A 278 0.35 20.29 12.28
C SER A 278 1.04 21.15 13.34
N ASN A 279 2.35 21.37 13.23
CA ASN A 279 3.10 22.30 14.09
C ASN A 279 3.17 23.74 13.54
N GLY A 280 2.47 24.04 12.43
CA GLY A 280 2.44 25.36 11.80
C GLY A 280 3.54 25.60 10.75
N SER A 281 4.51 24.71 10.58
CA SER A 281 5.51 24.84 9.52
C SER A 281 4.90 24.57 8.13
N ASN A 282 5.47 25.20 7.09
CA ASN A 282 4.99 25.09 5.72
C ASN A 282 6.14 24.77 4.76
N HIS A 283 5.84 23.94 3.73
CA HIS A 283 6.73 23.66 2.62
C HIS A 283 6.04 24.08 1.32
N GLY A 284 6.56 25.10 0.66
CA GLY A 284 5.99 25.75 -0.51
C GLY A 284 5.70 27.24 -0.26
N PRO A 285 5.00 27.95 -1.18
CA PRO A 285 4.37 27.40 -2.38
C PRO A 285 5.35 26.95 -3.46
N ILE A 286 5.01 25.89 -4.19
CA ILE A 286 5.75 25.38 -5.34
C ILE A 286 4.78 25.27 -6.53
N THR A 287 5.19 25.72 -7.71
CA THR A 287 4.39 25.61 -8.93
C THR A 287 4.57 24.23 -9.58
N LEU A 288 3.47 23.55 -9.87
CA LEU A 288 3.44 22.31 -10.63
C LEU A 288 2.76 22.51 -11.99
N ALA A 289 3.44 22.11 -13.06
CA ALA A 289 2.88 22.04 -14.40
C ALA A 289 1.77 20.96 -14.50
N PRO A 290 0.93 20.97 -15.56
CA PRO A 290 -0.08 19.94 -15.79
C PRO A 290 0.50 18.52 -15.71
N GLY A 291 -0.17 17.64 -14.95
CA GLY A 291 0.25 16.25 -14.74
C GLY A 291 1.55 16.04 -13.97
N ALA A 292 2.36 17.08 -13.75
CA ALA A 292 3.66 16.98 -13.11
C ALA A 292 3.55 16.61 -11.63
N LYS A 293 4.61 15.94 -11.14
CA LYS A 293 4.75 15.49 -9.75
C LYS A 293 5.89 16.25 -9.04
N GLN A 294 5.69 16.55 -7.76
CA GLN A 294 6.73 17.04 -6.84
C GLN A 294 6.77 16.19 -5.58
N SER A 295 7.98 15.96 -5.06
CA SER A 295 8.20 15.33 -3.76
C SER A 295 8.49 16.38 -2.69
N PHE A 296 7.87 16.22 -1.51
CA PHE A 296 8.04 17.08 -0.34
C PHE A 296 8.57 16.24 0.81
N VAL A 297 9.81 16.45 1.23
CA VAL A 297 10.42 15.76 2.38
C VAL A 297 10.06 16.50 3.66
N THR A 298 9.51 15.78 4.64
CA THR A 298 9.04 16.41 5.88
C THR A 298 10.17 17.09 6.65
N CYS A 299 11.36 16.48 6.68
CA CYS A 299 12.53 17.02 7.37
C CYS A 299 13.08 18.33 6.78
N ASP A 300 12.73 18.69 5.54
CA ASP A 300 13.17 19.96 4.95
C ASP A 300 12.59 21.18 5.68
N LYS A 301 11.49 21.00 6.40
CA LYS A 301 10.74 22.08 7.09
C LYS A 301 10.41 21.78 8.54
N ASN A 302 10.78 20.63 9.07
CA ASN A 302 10.48 20.24 10.44
C ASN A 302 11.74 19.79 11.18
N PRO A 303 11.86 20.05 12.50
CA PRO A 303 13.00 19.60 13.29
C PRO A 303 12.99 18.09 13.50
N ALA A 304 14.15 17.56 13.81
CA ALA A 304 14.29 16.16 14.26
C ALA A 304 13.40 15.89 15.48
N GLY A 305 12.75 14.72 15.51
CA GLY A 305 11.79 14.34 16.55
C GLY A 305 10.35 14.71 16.21
N PHE A 306 10.09 15.46 15.14
CA PHE A 306 8.72 15.83 14.77
C PHE A 306 7.89 14.59 14.42
N ILE A 307 6.68 14.55 15.00
CA ILE A 307 5.59 13.64 14.65
C ILE A 307 4.28 14.40 14.60
N GLY A 308 3.50 14.25 13.54
CA GLY A 308 2.25 14.98 13.36
C GLY A 308 1.46 14.49 12.15
N SER A 309 0.69 15.38 11.59
CA SER A 309 -0.05 15.26 10.34
C SER A 309 0.33 16.41 9.40
N ALA A 310 -0.11 16.30 8.15
CA ALA A 310 -0.01 17.40 7.20
C ALA A 310 -1.32 17.57 6.42
N THR A 311 -1.50 18.76 5.87
CA THR A 311 -2.53 19.09 4.88
C THR A 311 -1.84 19.69 3.67
N ILE A 312 -2.12 19.18 2.49
CA ILE A 312 -1.59 19.67 1.23
C ILE A 312 -2.68 20.49 0.57
N GLU A 313 -2.42 21.79 0.37
CA GLU A 313 -3.35 22.72 -0.27
C GLU A 313 -2.81 23.17 -1.62
N ALA A 314 -3.70 23.26 -2.60
CA ALA A 314 -3.33 23.67 -3.95
C ALA A 314 -4.40 24.60 -4.56
N THR A 315 -4.01 25.38 -5.58
CA THR A 315 -4.93 26.24 -6.34
C THR A 315 -5.76 25.46 -7.36
N GLY A 316 -5.48 24.18 -7.57
CA GLY A 316 -6.23 23.25 -8.40
C GLY A 316 -6.20 21.85 -7.81
N ASN A 317 -6.89 20.91 -8.46
CA ASN A 317 -6.98 19.54 -7.98
C ASN A 317 -5.63 18.82 -8.03
N ILE A 318 -5.35 18.07 -6.97
CA ILE A 318 -4.17 17.23 -6.79
C ILE A 318 -4.55 15.85 -6.29
N VAL A 319 -3.65 14.90 -6.50
CA VAL A 319 -3.59 13.64 -5.78
C VAL A 319 -2.25 13.56 -5.05
N ALA A 320 -2.22 12.90 -3.90
CA ALA A 320 -0.98 12.75 -3.13
C ALA A 320 -0.88 11.35 -2.52
N MET A 321 0.37 10.89 -2.32
CA MET A 321 0.68 9.72 -1.51
C MET A 321 1.84 10.04 -0.56
N GLY A 322 1.83 9.38 0.60
CA GLY A 322 2.87 9.48 1.61
C GLY A 322 3.72 8.22 1.67
N LYS A 323 5.01 8.38 1.94
CA LYS A 323 5.94 7.32 2.30
C LYS A 323 6.48 7.55 3.69
N ILE A 324 6.60 6.48 4.46
CA ILE A 324 7.35 6.45 5.71
C ILE A 324 8.50 5.49 5.54
N TYR A 325 9.70 5.93 5.93
CA TYR A 325 10.92 5.16 5.74
C TYR A 325 11.90 5.37 6.91
N GLY A 326 12.93 4.50 6.95
CA GLY A 326 13.94 4.51 8.00
C GLY A 326 13.65 3.50 9.12
N GLY A 327 14.69 3.10 9.86
CA GLY A 327 14.58 2.12 10.94
C GLY A 327 14.02 0.74 10.54
N GLY A 328 14.15 0.37 9.26
CA GLY A 328 13.58 -0.86 8.68
C GLY A 328 12.17 -0.71 8.13
N LEU A 329 11.51 0.43 8.32
CA LEU A 329 10.21 0.72 7.70
C LEU A 329 10.38 1.12 6.23
N SER A 330 9.43 0.69 5.42
CA SER A 330 9.26 1.05 4.02
C SER A 330 7.77 0.87 3.70
N THR A 331 6.97 1.92 3.97
CA THR A 331 5.50 1.87 3.90
C THR A 331 4.96 3.05 3.13
N ALA A 332 3.77 2.90 2.53
CA ALA A 332 3.11 3.95 1.78
C ALA A 332 1.60 3.99 2.07
N PHE A 333 0.98 5.15 1.86
CA PHE A 333 -0.46 5.37 1.99
C PHE A 333 -0.91 6.50 1.07
N LEU A 334 -2.15 6.47 0.60
CA LEU A 334 -2.74 7.56 -0.17
C LEU A 334 -3.15 8.72 0.74
N GLY A 335 -3.10 9.94 0.21
CA GLY A 335 -3.71 11.09 0.84
C GLY A 335 -5.24 11.07 0.71
N PHE A 336 -5.92 11.67 1.66
CA PHE A 336 -7.38 11.69 1.74
C PHE A 336 -7.94 13.02 1.19
N PRO A 337 -8.77 13.00 0.14
CA PRO A 337 -9.45 14.21 -0.34
C PRO A 337 -10.60 14.65 0.59
N ARG A 338 -11.12 13.72 1.39
CA ARG A 338 -12.18 13.92 2.39
C ARG A 338 -12.04 12.89 3.51
N GLY A 339 -12.72 13.11 4.61
CA GLY A 339 -12.87 12.13 5.69
C GLY A 339 -14.20 11.38 5.61
N ALA A 340 -14.43 10.51 6.60
CA ALA A 340 -15.68 9.81 6.81
C ALA A 340 -16.03 9.79 8.30
N SER A 341 -17.32 9.62 8.65
CA SER A 341 -17.76 9.48 10.02
C SER A 341 -17.56 8.07 10.57
N LYS A 342 -17.44 7.08 9.67
CA LYS A 342 -17.26 5.67 10.03
C LYS A 342 -16.21 5.04 9.10
N VAL A 343 -15.17 4.44 9.69
CA VAL A 343 -14.01 3.91 8.95
C VAL A 343 -13.67 2.52 9.44
N ALA A 344 -13.70 1.54 8.54
CA ALA A 344 -13.33 0.16 8.82
C ALA A 344 -11.83 -0.07 8.64
N LEU A 345 -11.28 -0.90 9.52
CA LEU A 345 -9.88 -1.28 9.58
C LEU A 345 -9.80 -2.82 9.64
N PRO A 346 -9.73 -3.51 8.50
CA PRO A 346 -9.83 -4.97 8.46
C PRO A 346 -8.63 -5.69 9.05
N TYR A 347 -7.49 -4.99 9.19
CA TYR A 347 -6.23 -5.57 9.61
C TYR A 347 -5.65 -4.79 10.79
N VAL A 348 -5.98 -5.22 12.01
CA VAL A 348 -5.43 -4.66 13.26
C VAL A 348 -4.89 -5.78 14.12
N ARG A 349 -3.65 -5.63 14.61
CA ARG A 349 -2.99 -6.62 15.48
C ARG A 349 -2.20 -5.94 16.57
N TRP A 350 -2.18 -6.59 17.72
CA TRP A 350 -1.29 -6.26 18.83
C TRP A 350 -0.87 -7.53 19.52
N THR A 351 0.37 -7.99 19.26
CA THR A 351 0.91 -9.22 19.81
C THR A 351 2.20 -8.91 20.58
N THR A 352 2.44 -9.63 21.68
CA THR A 352 3.60 -9.40 22.56
C THR A 352 4.73 -10.40 22.34
N ALA A 353 4.41 -11.68 22.02
CA ALA A 353 5.40 -12.75 21.95
C ALA A 353 5.07 -13.82 20.90
N HIS A 354 4.32 -13.47 19.86
CA HIS A 354 3.54 -14.47 19.15
C HIS A 354 4.25 -15.31 18.10
N TRP A 355 5.22 -14.81 17.43
CA TRP A 355 5.91 -15.57 16.38
C TRP A 355 7.02 -16.45 16.95
N ALA A 356 7.27 -17.64 16.36
CA ALA A 356 8.24 -18.62 16.82
C ALA A 356 9.67 -18.09 17.06
N ASN A 357 9.98 -16.89 16.58
CA ASN A 357 11.27 -16.20 16.75
C ASN A 357 11.16 -14.94 17.62
N GLY A 358 10.10 -14.79 18.42
CA GLY A 358 9.85 -13.62 19.26
C GLY A 358 9.41 -12.38 18.50
N ALA A 359 9.03 -12.51 17.24
CA ALA A 359 8.48 -11.39 16.47
C ALA A 359 7.11 -10.96 17.03
N ARG A 360 6.89 -9.67 17.08
CA ARG A 360 5.62 -9.06 17.52
C ARG A 360 5.10 -8.10 16.48
N GLN A 361 3.77 -8.04 16.34
CA GLN A 361 3.09 -7.07 15.50
C GLN A 361 2.36 -6.06 16.36
N ARG A 362 2.41 -4.77 15.99
CA ARG A 362 1.74 -3.68 16.69
C ARG A 362 1.12 -2.72 15.70
N ALA A 363 -0.21 -2.64 15.71
CA ALA A 363 -0.96 -1.68 14.91
C ALA A 363 -1.10 -0.35 15.63
N TYR A 364 -0.74 0.72 14.94
CA TYR A 364 -0.93 2.11 15.35
C TYR A 364 -1.93 2.74 14.39
N ILE A 365 -3.05 3.21 14.92
CA ILE A 365 -4.14 3.81 14.16
C ILE A 365 -4.00 5.32 14.28
N ALA A 366 -3.60 6.00 13.22
CA ALA A 366 -3.48 7.45 13.15
C ALA A 366 -4.79 8.03 12.61
N ILE A 367 -5.45 8.86 13.42
CA ILE A 367 -6.77 9.44 13.14
C ILE A 367 -6.63 10.96 13.08
N GLN A 368 -6.79 11.55 11.91
CA GLN A 368 -6.81 13.00 11.70
C GLN A 368 -8.26 13.47 11.55
N ASN A 369 -8.64 14.47 12.32
CA ASN A 369 -9.90 15.18 12.15
C ASN A 369 -9.75 16.22 11.04
N VAL A 370 -10.42 16.01 9.92
CA VAL A 370 -10.35 16.90 8.76
C VAL A 370 -11.61 17.79 8.62
N GLY A 371 -12.50 17.70 9.61
CA GLY A 371 -13.71 18.52 9.77
C GLY A 371 -13.59 19.54 10.91
N GLY A 372 -14.72 19.90 11.49
CA GLY A 372 -14.80 20.77 12.67
C GLY A 372 -14.31 20.11 13.95
N ASN A 373 -14.16 20.88 15.02
CA ASN A 373 -13.71 20.38 16.34
C ASN A 373 -14.59 19.23 16.85
N LEU A 374 -13.97 18.20 17.38
CA LEU A 374 -14.63 17.04 18.00
C LEU A 374 -14.33 17.01 19.50
N ALA A 375 -15.37 16.88 20.32
CA ALA A 375 -15.25 16.81 21.78
C ALA A 375 -14.58 15.49 22.23
N ALA A 376 -14.07 15.45 23.46
CA ALA A 376 -13.56 14.22 24.06
C ALA A 376 -14.67 13.16 24.12
N GLY A 377 -14.33 11.92 23.74
CA GLY A 377 -15.27 10.80 23.68
C GLY A 377 -16.20 10.79 22.46
N ALA A 378 -16.22 11.86 21.64
CA ALA A 378 -17.04 11.91 20.44
C ALA A 378 -16.61 10.91 19.35
N VAL A 379 -15.31 10.59 19.30
CA VAL A 379 -14.77 9.55 18.43
C VAL A 379 -14.38 8.35 19.26
N VAL A 380 -14.81 7.15 18.80
CA VAL A 380 -14.53 5.89 19.49
C VAL A 380 -13.90 4.90 18.51
N VAL A 381 -12.84 4.22 18.90
CA VAL A 381 -12.28 3.08 18.18
C VAL A 381 -12.81 1.80 18.81
N LYS A 382 -13.57 1.02 18.07
CA LYS A 382 -14.14 -0.27 18.48
C LYS A 382 -13.31 -1.41 17.87
N TYR A 383 -12.88 -2.35 18.70
CA TYR A 383 -12.04 -3.49 18.30
C TYR A 383 -12.83 -4.78 18.34
N TYR A 384 -12.72 -5.56 17.27
CA TYR A 384 -13.48 -6.81 17.08
C TYR A 384 -12.52 -8.00 16.90
N ASP A 385 -12.84 -9.12 17.53
CA ASP A 385 -12.12 -10.39 17.34
C ASP A 385 -12.45 -11.04 15.98
N LYS A 386 -11.85 -12.21 15.70
CA LYS A 386 -12.09 -12.95 14.46
C LYS A 386 -13.54 -13.40 14.26
N ASN A 387 -14.32 -13.50 15.35
CA ASN A 387 -15.72 -13.91 15.34
C ASN A 387 -16.69 -12.72 15.26
N GLY A 388 -16.18 -11.48 15.27
CA GLY A 388 -16.98 -10.27 15.25
C GLY A 388 -17.46 -9.79 16.62
N ASN A 389 -16.98 -10.38 17.73
CA ASN A 389 -17.29 -9.91 19.06
C ASN A 389 -16.53 -8.61 19.35
N LEU A 390 -17.24 -7.64 19.93
CA LEU A 390 -16.62 -6.40 20.43
C LEU A 390 -15.79 -6.72 21.69
N VAL A 391 -14.47 -6.64 21.58
CA VAL A 391 -13.52 -6.95 22.67
C VAL A 391 -12.87 -5.72 23.29
N GLY A 392 -13.12 -4.54 22.75
CA GLY A 392 -12.66 -3.28 23.33
C GLY A 392 -13.24 -2.05 22.63
N SER A 393 -13.36 -0.99 23.40
CA SER A 393 -13.73 0.35 22.93
C SER A 393 -12.78 1.38 23.54
N ARG A 394 -12.29 2.29 22.69
CA ARG A 394 -11.35 3.35 23.08
C ARG A 394 -11.94 4.70 22.69
N PRO A 395 -12.64 5.40 23.63
CA PRO A 395 -13.01 6.79 23.41
C PRO A 395 -11.73 7.64 23.29
N LEU A 396 -11.70 8.52 22.30
CA LEU A 396 -10.54 9.36 22.03
C LEU A 396 -10.64 10.70 22.77
N PRO A 397 -9.52 11.36 23.07
CA PRO A 397 -9.54 12.74 23.58
C PRO A 397 -10.18 13.68 22.53
N ALA A 398 -10.41 14.93 22.92
CA ALA A 398 -10.87 15.95 21.98
C ALA A 398 -9.90 16.09 20.81
N ILE A 399 -10.43 16.19 19.60
CA ILE A 399 -9.63 16.30 18.37
C ILE A 399 -10.01 17.63 17.69
N PRO A 400 -9.19 18.67 17.79
CA PRO A 400 -9.45 19.92 17.10
C PRO A 400 -9.43 19.74 15.58
N ALA A 401 -9.98 20.70 14.86
CA ALA A 401 -9.92 20.74 13.39
C ALA A 401 -8.46 20.66 12.92
N GLY A 402 -8.16 19.73 11.99
CA GLY A 402 -6.80 19.43 11.52
C GLY A 402 -5.94 18.63 12.50
N GLY A 403 -6.39 18.45 13.75
CA GLY A 403 -5.68 17.71 14.77
C GLY A 403 -5.61 16.21 14.51
N LYS A 404 -4.64 15.55 15.14
CA LYS A 404 -4.41 14.10 15.04
C LYS A 404 -4.29 13.46 16.40
N VAL A 405 -4.86 12.25 16.54
CA VAL A 405 -4.67 11.36 17.68
C VAL A 405 -4.32 9.96 17.20
N ASN A 406 -3.78 9.14 18.09
CA ASN A 406 -3.51 7.72 17.79
C ASN A 406 -4.33 6.82 18.71
N SER A 407 -4.67 5.61 18.22
CA SER A 407 -5.24 4.53 19.02
C SER A 407 -4.47 3.24 18.78
N THR A 408 -4.53 2.32 19.74
CA THR A 408 -3.91 0.98 19.65
C THR A 408 -4.81 -0.07 20.29
N ALA A 409 -4.62 -1.33 19.91
CA ALA A 409 -5.26 -2.47 20.57
C ALA A 409 -4.47 -2.98 21.80
N GLU A 410 -3.55 -2.17 22.33
CA GLU A 410 -2.71 -2.53 23.46
C GLU A 410 -3.53 -3.00 24.67
N GLY A 411 -3.10 -4.13 25.27
CA GLY A 411 -3.76 -4.71 26.45
C GLY A 411 -5.08 -5.45 26.16
N LEU A 412 -5.62 -5.40 24.94
CA LEU A 412 -6.80 -6.20 24.60
C LEU A 412 -6.41 -7.69 24.54
N MET A 413 -7.35 -8.55 24.97
CA MET A 413 -7.18 -10.02 24.94
C MET A 413 -5.86 -10.51 25.57
N GLY A 414 -5.45 -9.88 26.69
CA GLY A 414 -4.20 -10.23 27.36
C GLY A 414 -2.92 -9.81 26.62
N GLY A 415 -3.04 -8.92 25.62
CA GLY A 415 -1.92 -8.43 24.82
C GLY A 415 -1.67 -9.22 23.53
N GLU A 416 -2.57 -10.15 23.17
CA GLU A 416 -2.46 -10.99 21.95
C GLU A 416 -3.67 -10.78 21.02
N PHE A 417 -3.99 -9.53 20.70
CA PHE A 417 -5.11 -9.20 19.81
C PHE A 417 -4.77 -9.47 18.33
N GLY A 418 -5.70 -10.15 17.65
CA GLY A 418 -5.63 -10.42 16.19
C GLY A 418 -4.84 -11.66 15.80
N TYR A 419 -4.35 -12.41 16.78
CA TYR A 419 -3.84 -13.76 16.64
C TYR A 419 -4.39 -14.62 17.77
N TYR A 420 -4.72 -15.86 17.48
CA TYR A 420 -5.49 -16.71 18.38
C TYR A 420 -4.77 -18.05 18.65
N ALA A 421 -5.10 -18.68 19.77
CA ALA A 421 -4.47 -19.92 20.22
C ALA A 421 -4.63 -21.11 19.24
N ASP A 422 -5.62 -21.06 18.36
CA ASP A 422 -5.81 -22.02 17.28
C ASP A 422 -4.99 -21.73 16.01
N ASN A 423 -3.98 -20.85 16.10
CA ASN A 423 -3.15 -20.40 15.00
C ASN A 423 -3.89 -19.69 13.88
N THR A 424 -5.07 -19.16 14.14
CA THR A 424 -5.81 -18.36 13.19
C THR A 424 -5.57 -16.86 13.39
N TYR A 425 -5.85 -16.11 12.34
CA TYR A 425 -5.70 -14.67 12.31
C TYR A 425 -7.07 -14.00 12.12
N GLY A 426 -7.18 -12.80 12.59
CA GLY A 426 -8.34 -11.96 12.40
C GLY A 426 -8.39 -10.98 13.57
N GLY A 427 -8.50 -9.75 13.32
CA GLY A 427 -8.59 -8.68 14.29
C GLY A 427 -8.81 -7.43 13.48
N SER A 428 -9.87 -6.73 13.78
CA SER A 428 -10.31 -5.56 13.04
C SER A 428 -10.70 -4.46 13.99
N ALA A 429 -10.84 -3.25 13.44
CA ALA A 429 -11.41 -2.15 14.21
C ALA A 429 -12.34 -1.31 13.33
N VAL A 430 -13.19 -0.54 13.98
CA VAL A 430 -13.97 0.53 13.35
C VAL A 430 -13.77 1.80 14.14
N VAL A 431 -13.39 2.88 13.45
CA VAL A 431 -13.36 4.22 13.99
C VAL A 431 -14.71 4.87 13.71
N GLU A 432 -15.41 5.28 14.77
CA GLU A 432 -16.73 5.90 14.66
C GLU A 432 -16.70 7.31 15.29
N GLY A 433 -17.12 8.29 14.53
CA GLY A 433 -17.38 9.66 14.97
C GLY A 433 -18.85 10.01 14.85
N PRO A 434 -19.27 11.17 15.34
CA PRO A 434 -20.62 11.69 15.13
C PRO A 434 -21.00 11.75 13.65
N ALA A 435 -22.29 11.67 13.35
CA ALA A 435 -22.78 11.83 11.98
C ALA A 435 -22.25 13.16 11.37
N GLY A 436 -21.73 13.09 10.15
CA GLY A 436 -21.15 14.25 9.46
C GLY A 436 -19.71 14.59 9.88
N SER A 437 -19.12 13.91 10.87
CA SER A 437 -17.68 14.07 11.18
C SER A 437 -16.83 13.59 10.00
N GLN A 438 -15.64 14.15 9.89
CA GLN A 438 -14.70 13.89 8.80
C GLN A 438 -13.39 13.36 9.39
N LEU A 439 -13.19 12.06 9.34
CA LEU A 439 -12.01 11.37 9.88
C LEU A 439 -11.20 10.75 8.75
N ALA A 440 -9.93 11.12 8.64
CA ALA A 440 -8.95 10.46 7.77
C ALA A 440 -8.10 9.53 8.64
N VAL A 441 -8.02 8.26 8.28
CA VAL A 441 -7.42 7.22 9.12
C VAL A 441 -6.38 6.43 8.36
N VAL A 442 -5.17 6.33 8.90
CA VAL A 442 -4.10 5.45 8.40
C VAL A 442 -3.72 4.47 9.51
N VAL A 443 -3.60 3.21 9.18
CA VAL A 443 -3.09 2.18 10.08
C VAL A 443 -1.67 1.83 9.69
N ARG A 444 -0.77 1.82 10.66
CA ARG A 444 0.58 1.27 10.55
C ARG A 444 0.69 0.04 11.39
N ILE A 445 1.07 -1.08 10.79
CA ILE A 445 1.42 -2.30 11.51
C ILE A 445 2.94 -2.44 11.46
N GLN A 446 3.56 -2.43 12.61
CA GLN A 446 5.00 -2.68 12.76
C GLN A 446 5.23 -4.11 13.21
N GLN A 447 6.08 -4.81 12.49
CA GLN A 447 6.61 -6.10 12.92
C GLN A 447 8.03 -5.89 13.42
N VAL A 448 8.30 -6.29 14.65
CA VAL A 448 9.63 -6.21 15.27
C VAL A 448 10.19 -7.61 15.39
N VAL A 449 11.32 -7.85 14.72
CA VAL A 449 12.05 -9.12 14.72
C VAL A 449 13.52 -8.81 14.94
N GLY A 450 14.13 -9.39 15.98
CA GLY A 450 15.59 -9.33 16.19
C GLY A 450 16.20 -7.93 16.19
N GLY A 451 15.47 -6.91 16.68
CA GLY A 451 15.95 -5.52 16.73
C GLY A 451 15.72 -4.70 15.46
N GLY A 452 15.25 -5.31 14.37
CA GLY A 452 14.77 -4.63 13.17
C GLY A 452 13.26 -4.40 13.19
N ALA A 453 12.77 -3.47 12.39
CA ALA A 453 11.35 -3.27 12.16
C ALA A 453 11.04 -3.44 10.67
N ALA A 454 9.99 -4.20 10.35
CA ALA A 454 9.29 -4.12 9.08
C ALA A 454 7.93 -3.44 9.35
N GLY A 455 7.29 -2.90 8.34
CA GLY A 455 6.00 -2.26 8.52
C GLY A 455 5.14 -2.33 7.28
N GLU A 456 3.87 -2.09 7.52
CA GLU A 456 2.80 -2.06 6.53
C GLU A 456 1.92 -0.85 6.85
N ASP A 457 1.59 -0.02 5.86
CA ASP A 457 0.60 1.05 6.04
C ASP A 457 -0.57 0.82 5.09
N TYR A 458 -1.77 1.17 5.52
CA TYR A 458 -2.95 1.21 4.67
C TYR A 458 -3.93 2.30 5.11
N ASN A 459 -4.72 2.76 4.16
CA ASN A 459 -5.80 3.71 4.41
C ASN A 459 -6.99 3.01 5.03
N GLY A 460 -7.57 3.58 6.08
CA GLY A 460 -8.87 3.13 6.57
C GLY A 460 -9.94 3.27 5.48
N ILE A 461 -10.85 2.32 5.43
CA ILE A 461 -11.88 2.20 4.38
C ILE A 461 -13.18 2.79 4.89
N SER A 462 -13.68 3.82 4.21
CA SER A 462 -14.98 4.46 4.55
C SER A 462 -16.11 3.44 4.39
N ILE A 463 -16.99 3.36 5.40
CA ILE A 463 -18.20 2.53 5.39
C ILE A 463 -19.41 3.38 5.80
N GLN A 464 -20.59 2.98 5.32
CA GLN A 464 -21.87 3.65 5.62
C GLN A 464 -22.45 3.21 6.96
#